data_5ebed14cee5371f497c05eb95a223b60
#
_entry.id   5ebed14cee5371f497c05eb95a223b60
#
_cell.length_a   1.000
_cell.length_b   1.000
_cell.length_c   1.000
_cell.angle_alpha   90.00
_cell.angle_beta   90.00
_cell.angle_gamma   90.00
#
_symmetry.space_group_name_H-M   'P 1'
#
loop_
_entity.id
_entity.type
_entity.pdbx_description
1 polymer ?
#
loop_
_entity_poly.entity_id
_entity_poly.type
_entity_poly.pdbx_seq_one_letter_code
_entity_poly.pdbx_strand_id
1 'polypeptide(L)'
;MQWQLTFLLIGLCEVLQAQELRVNDKVTGNLLQEALLPCSFVSADQNARVSQAIWFKDGANIAAYSPALGIKVKDSDRIQFVNPSDTSTPLRITKLLASDEGKYTCEVSIFPEGNFKGTTQLNVQAVPQNSANVVQVVAGDQEMTVATCTSANGRPPAQITWQTSVPGNVTTDMTNNTDGTYTLISNYRVTPTWTADGEKITCTVTHDGKETAIPLKLSVQYTPVVTIEGYDDNWHLHRKGASLTCNAQGNPPPTIFKWTTANGSPLPPSVHVNGKILYVDQMDENVNTTFKCEVTNAIGSRASHQEVLVREKPNSSGAGTTGGIIGGIIAAIVAVAVVATVLMICRQQRKNRTAKEDEEFEGPPAYKPPPPTIKRPTEEAKEEELLELKPPIHFIETTDELQMTPNKDPLPMNSEFPSAADDDYLEQLNPIYNELSLPESASHKEDQGFMMSPAVYV
;
A
#
# COMPACT_ATOMS: atom_id res chain seq x y z
N MET A 1 69.78 1.88 34.92
CA MET A 1 69.84 2.54 33.62
C MET A 1 68.65 2.24 32.70
N GLN A 2 67.76 1.36 33.09
CA GLN A 2 66.61 0.93 32.25
C GLN A 2 65.33 1.78 32.48
N TRP A 3 65.24 2.51 33.57
CA TRP A 3 64.07 3.29 33.95
C TRP A 3 64.11 4.76 33.40
N GLN A 4 65.25 5.23 32.97
CA GLN A 4 65.33 6.56 32.37
C GLN A 4 65.02 6.60 30.85
N LEU A 5 65.12 5.48 30.16
CA LEU A 5 64.77 5.37 28.74
C LEU A 5 63.25 5.25 28.50
N THR A 6 62.46 4.75 29.49
CA THR A 6 61.00 4.66 29.38
C THR A 6 60.30 5.99 29.58
N PHE A 7 60.86 6.92 30.37
CA PHE A 7 60.29 8.27 30.51
C PHE A 7 60.59 9.17 29.32
N LEU A 8 61.61 8.91 28.50
CA LEU A 8 61.96 9.69 27.33
C LEU A 8 61.07 9.29 26.12
N LEU A 9 60.48 8.09 26.08
CA LEU A 9 59.57 7.65 25.05
C LEU A 9 58.10 8.03 25.31
N ILE A 10 57.71 8.35 26.55
CA ILE A 10 56.36 8.79 26.89
C ILE A 10 56.16 10.30 26.63
N GLY A 11 57.25 11.09 26.56
CA GLY A 11 57.19 12.55 26.29
C GLY A 11 57.09 12.94 24.81
N LEU A 12 57.13 12.01 23.84
CA LEU A 12 57.11 12.29 22.40
C LEU A 12 55.79 11.89 21.73
N CYS A 13 54.73 11.59 22.50
CA CYS A 13 53.38 11.56 21.95
C CYS A 13 52.80 12.96 22.01
N GLU A 14 53.47 13.96 21.38
CA GLU A 14 52.80 15.13 20.93
C GLU A 14 51.69 14.68 19.99
N VAL A 15 50.45 14.89 20.44
CA VAL A 15 49.28 14.78 19.59
C VAL A 15 49.52 15.66 18.38
N LEU A 16 49.99 15.10 17.28
CA LEU A 16 49.97 15.76 15.96
C LEU A 16 48.51 16.14 15.71
N GLN A 17 48.09 17.33 16.14
CA GLN A 17 46.83 17.90 15.68
C GLN A 17 46.99 18.10 14.18
N ALA A 18 46.42 17.13 13.43
CA ALA A 18 46.41 17.19 12.00
C ALA A 18 45.67 18.48 11.58
N GLN A 19 46.32 19.23 10.71
CA GLN A 19 45.73 20.38 10.02
C GLN A 19 44.57 19.84 9.18
N GLU A 20 43.34 20.34 9.40
CA GLU A 20 42.15 19.78 8.78
C GLU A 20 41.20 20.88 8.33
N LEU A 21 40.77 20.80 7.05
CA LEU A 21 39.64 21.59 6.58
C LEU A 21 38.36 20.83 6.85
N ARG A 22 37.49 21.38 7.68
CA ARG A 22 36.20 20.75 8.07
C ARG A 22 35.10 21.30 7.20
N VAL A 23 34.47 20.39 6.46
CA VAL A 23 33.26 20.58 5.69
C VAL A 23 32.29 19.43 6.04
N ASN A 24 31.02 19.59 5.78
CA ASN A 24 30.06 18.47 5.88
C ASN A 24 30.05 17.71 4.55
N ASP A 25 30.18 16.41 4.57
CA ASP A 25 30.09 15.59 3.34
C ASP A 25 28.77 15.79 2.60
N LYS A 26 27.67 15.98 3.35
CA LYS A 26 26.33 16.20 2.82
C LYS A 26 25.60 17.29 3.61
N VAL A 27 24.95 18.19 2.89
CA VAL A 27 24.00 19.18 3.42
C VAL A 27 22.68 19.00 2.69
N THR A 28 21.57 19.04 3.43
CA THR A 28 20.22 18.98 2.85
C THR A 28 19.50 20.29 3.16
N GLY A 29 18.92 20.90 2.15
CA GLY A 29 18.11 22.11 2.28
C GLY A 29 16.74 21.93 1.64
N ASN A 30 15.73 22.62 2.17
CA ASN A 30 14.40 22.59 1.58
C ASN A 30 14.28 23.62 0.45
N LEU A 31 13.56 23.26 -0.61
CA LEU A 31 13.25 24.15 -1.73
C LEU A 31 12.67 25.46 -1.20
N LEU A 32 13.10 26.58 -1.77
CA LEU A 32 12.76 27.97 -1.41
C LEU A 32 13.24 28.42 -0.02
N GLN A 33 13.85 27.56 0.78
CA GLN A 33 14.48 27.91 2.06
C GLN A 33 15.97 28.24 1.88
N GLU A 34 16.73 28.24 2.95
CA GLU A 34 18.18 28.46 2.91
C GLU A 34 18.97 27.22 3.26
N ALA A 35 20.20 27.14 2.74
CA ALA A 35 21.20 26.17 3.16
C ALA A 35 22.48 26.89 3.56
N LEU A 36 23.12 26.39 4.61
CA LEU A 36 24.44 26.82 5.06
C LEU A 36 25.46 25.70 4.79
N LEU A 37 26.48 26.03 4.01
CA LEU A 37 27.59 25.13 3.70
C LEU A 37 28.76 25.53 4.58
N PRO A 38 29.12 24.77 5.64
CA PRO A 38 30.25 25.09 6.51
C PRO A 38 31.55 24.82 5.81
N CYS A 39 32.52 25.70 6.05
CA CYS A 39 33.91 25.52 5.68
C CYS A 39 34.78 26.18 6.73
N SER A 40 35.44 25.38 7.58
CA SER A 40 36.29 25.88 8.67
C SER A 40 37.59 25.09 8.72
N PHE A 41 38.68 25.83 9.01
CA PHE A 41 40.00 25.28 9.13
C PHE A 41 40.41 25.16 10.60
N VAL A 42 40.98 24.03 10.94
CA VAL A 42 41.53 23.78 12.27
C VAL A 42 43.05 23.61 12.16
N SER A 43 43.80 24.44 12.85
CA SER A 43 45.26 24.40 12.90
C SER A 43 45.77 24.45 14.33
N ALA A 44 46.92 23.84 14.57
CA ALA A 44 47.70 24.02 15.80
C ALA A 44 48.45 25.38 15.82
N ASP A 45 48.72 25.97 14.66
CA ASP A 45 49.36 27.30 14.57
C ASP A 45 48.31 28.40 14.79
N GLN A 46 48.47 29.16 15.87
CA GLN A 46 47.61 30.30 16.20
C GLN A 46 47.77 31.47 15.22
N ASN A 47 48.80 31.48 14.39
CA ASN A 47 49.04 32.50 13.36
C ASN A 47 48.44 32.11 12.00
N ALA A 48 47.86 30.90 11.87
CA ALA A 48 47.20 30.49 10.64
C ALA A 48 46.05 31.44 10.30
N ARG A 49 46.04 31.99 9.09
CA ARG A 49 45.04 32.96 8.61
C ARG A 49 44.60 32.61 7.21
N VAL A 50 43.30 32.71 6.95
CA VAL A 50 42.74 32.63 5.60
C VAL A 50 43.23 33.84 4.79
N SER A 51 44.03 33.61 3.76
CA SER A 51 44.40 34.59 2.78
C SER A 51 43.41 34.69 1.62
N GLN A 52 42.78 33.57 1.28
CA GLN A 52 41.73 33.48 0.25
C GLN A 52 40.84 32.26 0.49
N ALA A 53 39.56 32.39 0.19
CA ALA A 53 38.64 31.27 0.09
C ALA A 53 37.82 31.35 -1.21
N ILE A 54 37.68 30.24 -1.93
CA ILE A 54 36.92 30.17 -3.16
C ILE A 54 35.93 29.00 -3.06
N TRP A 55 34.70 29.27 -3.36
CA TRP A 55 33.67 28.26 -3.49
C TRP A 55 33.36 27.94 -4.96
N PHE A 56 33.32 26.65 -5.27
CA PHE A 56 32.96 26.14 -6.59
C PHE A 56 31.68 25.32 -6.49
N LYS A 57 30.83 25.43 -7.50
CA LYS A 57 29.70 24.51 -7.72
C LYS A 57 29.96 23.75 -9.02
N ASP A 58 30.01 22.43 -8.92
CA ASP A 58 30.27 21.54 -10.07
C ASP A 58 31.50 21.99 -10.91
N GLY A 59 32.53 22.47 -10.24
CA GLY A 59 33.77 22.98 -10.86
C GLY A 59 33.75 24.45 -11.31
N ALA A 60 32.62 25.12 -11.31
CA ALA A 60 32.51 26.55 -11.65
C ALA A 60 32.66 27.43 -10.39
N ASN A 61 33.49 28.45 -10.45
CA ASN A 61 33.65 29.45 -9.38
C ASN A 61 32.35 30.24 -9.19
N ILE A 62 31.79 30.25 -7.96
CA ILE A 62 30.55 30.93 -7.60
C ILE A 62 30.74 32.04 -6.57
N ALA A 63 31.80 31.96 -5.73
CA ALA A 63 32.05 32.95 -4.68
C ALA A 63 33.51 32.92 -4.30
N ALA A 64 34.09 34.10 -4.04
CA ALA A 64 35.45 34.28 -3.56
C ALA A 64 35.49 35.31 -2.42
N TYR A 65 36.35 35.07 -1.45
CA TYR A 65 36.61 35.93 -0.31
C TYR A 65 38.13 36.10 -0.12
N SER A 66 38.55 37.30 0.16
CA SER A 66 39.88 37.59 0.65
C SER A 66 39.82 38.76 1.64
N PRO A 67 40.54 38.69 2.79
CA PRO A 67 40.60 39.82 3.73
C PRO A 67 41.09 41.13 3.06
N ALA A 68 41.97 41.03 2.06
CA ALA A 68 42.52 42.18 1.36
C ALA A 68 41.63 42.75 0.25
N LEU A 69 40.87 41.87 -0.47
CA LEU A 69 40.11 42.24 -1.67
C LEU A 69 38.59 42.24 -1.45
N GLY A 70 38.13 41.79 -0.28
CA GLY A 70 36.70 41.66 0.06
C GLY A 70 36.04 40.44 -0.53
N ILE A 71 34.74 40.55 -0.69
CA ILE A 71 33.84 39.45 -1.14
C ILE A 71 33.43 39.71 -2.60
N LYS A 72 33.50 38.66 -3.43
CA LYS A 72 32.97 38.63 -4.79
C LYS A 72 32.14 37.40 -4.99
N VAL A 73 30.87 37.55 -5.36
CA VAL A 73 29.92 36.44 -5.63
C VAL A 73 29.28 36.60 -6.99
N LYS A 74 28.94 35.46 -7.62
CA LYS A 74 28.33 35.44 -8.94
C LYS A 74 26.83 35.80 -8.89
N ASP A 75 26.11 35.41 -7.82
CA ASP A 75 24.69 35.66 -7.57
C ASP A 75 24.56 36.26 -6.15
N SER A 76 24.74 37.59 -6.03
CA SER A 76 24.73 38.28 -4.75
C SER A 76 23.36 38.31 -4.05
N ASP A 77 22.29 38.08 -4.80
CA ASP A 77 20.91 38.08 -4.24
C ASP A 77 20.63 36.84 -3.44
N ARG A 78 21.31 35.74 -3.76
CA ARG A 78 21.04 34.41 -3.15
C ARG A 78 22.26 33.83 -2.44
N ILE A 79 23.48 34.14 -2.86
CA ILE A 79 24.72 33.56 -2.34
C ILE A 79 25.45 34.58 -1.49
N GLN A 80 25.84 34.22 -0.27
CA GLN A 80 26.51 35.09 0.67
C GLN A 80 27.52 34.33 1.53
N PHE A 81 28.70 34.94 1.81
CA PHE A 81 29.52 34.48 2.92
C PHE A 81 28.90 34.92 4.24
N VAL A 82 28.90 34.03 5.24
CA VAL A 82 28.37 34.31 6.57
C VAL A 82 29.51 34.53 7.54
N ASN A 83 29.72 35.79 7.94
CA ASN A 83 30.75 36.20 8.90
C ASN A 83 32.11 35.53 8.62
N PRO A 84 32.69 35.72 7.42
CA PRO A 84 33.97 35.12 7.10
C PRO A 84 35.05 35.61 8.06
N SER A 85 35.89 34.70 8.53
CA SER A 85 36.95 34.95 9.51
C SER A 85 38.26 34.33 9.07
N ASP A 86 39.30 34.51 9.89
CA ASP A 86 40.63 33.92 9.67
C ASP A 86 40.64 32.38 9.61
N THR A 87 39.59 31.72 10.13
CA THR A 87 39.51 30.27 10.21
C THR A 87 38.24 29.69 9.63
N SER A 88 37.27 30.51 9.21
CA SER A 88 35.95 29.99 8.77
C SER A 88 35.37 30.87 7.65
N THR A 89 34.92 30.23 6.58
CA THR A 89 34.38 30.89 5.38
C THR A 89 33.12 30.19 4.88
N PRO A 90 32.06 30.07 5.72
CA PRO A 90 30.83 29.37 5.34
C PRO A 90 30.08 30.16 4.28
N LEU A 91 29.38 29.39 3.40
CA LEU A 91 28.57 29.94 2.33
C LEU A 91 27.08 29.66 2.64
N ARG A 92 26.25 30.69 2.56
CA ARG A 92 24.79 30.62 2.64
C ARG A 92 24.20 30.75 1.24
N ILE A 93 23.25 29.88 0.93
CA ILE A 93 22.44 29.95 -0.29
C ILE A 93 20.99 30.12 0.15
N THR A 94 20.36 31.21 -0.21
CA THR A 94 18.96 31.53 0.11
C THR A 94 18.04 31.20 -1.07
N LYS A 95 16.74 31.00 -0.80
CA LYS A 95 15.72 30.66 -1.83
C LYS A 95 16.20 29.53 -2.73
N LEU A 96 16.55 28.40 -2.09
CA LEU A 96 17.05 27.22 -2.80
C LEU A 96 16.18 26.83 -3.97
N LEU A 97 16.80 26.59 -5.12
CA LEU A 97 16.21 26.07 -6.33
C LEU A 97 16.64 24.61 -6.52
N ALA A 98 15.88 23.83 -7.26
CA ALA A 98 16.26 22.46 -7.62
C ALA A 98 17.62 22.41 -8.35
N SER A 99 17.94 23.46 -9.12
CA SER A 99 19.20 23.62 -9.82
C SER A 99 20.40 23.92 -8.92
N ASP A 100 20.18 24.26 -7.63
CA ASP A 100 21.27 24.43 -6.68
C ASP A 100 21.81 23.10 -6.15
N GLU A 101 21.10 22.02 -6.32
CA GLU A 101 21.60 20.68 -6.01
C GLU A 101 22.89 20.39 -6.78
N GLY A 102 23.89 19.83 -6.10
CA GLY A 102 25.17 19.54 -6.73
C GLY A 102 26.34 19.48 -5.75
N LYS A 103 27.53 19.37 -6.32
CA LYS A 103 28.78 19.26 -5.59
C LYS A 103 29.38 20.63 -5.35
N TYR A 104 29.51 21.02 -4.10
CA TYR A 104 30.18 22.28 -3.69
C TYR A 104 31.56 21.99 -3.14
N THR A 105 32.56 22.75 -3.61
CA THR A 105 33.94 22.63 -3.16
C THR A 105 34.39 23.92 -2.56
N CYS A 106 34.84 23.88 -1.31
CA CYS A 106 35.53 24.98 -0.64
C CYS A 106 37.04 24.78 -0.81
N GLU A 107 37.72 25.72 -1.45
CA GLU A 107 39.16 25.79 -1.53
C GLU A 107 39.65 27.00 -0.71
N VAL A 108 40.52 26.74 0.26
CA VAL A 108 41.02 27.78 1.18
C VAL A 108 42.54 27.82 1.15
N SER A 109 43.10 29.01 0.93
CA SER A 109 44.52 29.25 1.07
C SER A 109 44.81 29.81 2.46
N ILE A 110 45.61 29.11 3.24
CA ILE A 110 45.97 29.41 4.62
C ILE A 110 47.43 29.80 4.69
N PHE A 111 47.73 30.98 5.22
CA PHE A 111 49.10 31.37 5.47
C PHE A 111 49.49 31.01 6.90
N PRO A 112 50.65 30.39 7.17
CA PRO A 112 51.68 29.95 6.19
C PRO A 112 51.47 28.52 5.67
N GLU A 113 50.38 27.83 5.96
CA GLU A 113 50.20 26.36 5.85
C GLU A 113 49.89 25.84 4.43
N GLY A 114 49.41 26.72 3.52
CA GLY A 114 49.14 26.32 2.12
C GLY A 114 47.66 26.21 1.78
N ASN A 115 47.37 25.37 0.78
CA ASN A 115 46.00 25.22 0.20
C ASN A 115 45.31 23.96 0.65
N PHE A 116 44.06 24.09 1.08
CA PHE A 116 43.20 23.01 1.50
C PHE A 116 41.92 23.01 0.69
N LYS A 117 41.33 21.81 0.51
CA LYS A 117 40.13 21.61 -0.29
C LYS A 117 39.19 20.64 0.39
N GLY A 118 37.93 21.04 0.57
CA GLY A 118 36.85 20.22 1.09
C GLY A 118 35.65 20.23 0.16
N THR A 119 34.88 19.14 0.15
CA THR A 119 33.73 18.98 -0.76
C THR A 119 32.48 18.60 0.01
N THR A 120 31.38 19.25 -0.31
CA THR A 120 30.04 19.04 0.27
C THR A 120 29.06 18.75 -0.85
N GLN A 121 28.26 17.71 -0.70
CA GLN A 121 27.11 17.45 -1.57
C GLN A 121 25.89 18.19 -1.01
N LEU A 122 25.37 19.18 -1.74
CA LEU A 122 24.08 19.82 -1.42
C LEU A 122 22.96 19.06 -2.09
N ASN A 123 21.99 18.61 -1.28
CA ASN A 123 20.75 18.02 -1.75
C ASN A 123 19.61 19.00 -1.50
N VAL A 124 18.72 19.15 -2.48
CA VAL A 124 17.54 20.01 -2.36
C VAL A 124 16.30 19.13 -2.25
N GLN A 125 15.54 19.32 -1.17
CA GLN A 125 14.32 18.58 -0.89
C GLN A 125 13.07 19.44 -1.00
N ALA A 126 11.92 18.80 -1.29
CA ALA A 126 10.60 19.39 -1.14
C ALA A 126 9.65 18.32 -0.60
N VAL A 127 8.98 18.60 0.50
CA VAL A 127 8.01 17.69 1.11
C VAL A 127 6.73 17.70 0.28
N PRO A 128 6.26 16.56 -0.24
CA PRO A 128 5.08 16.53 -1.09
C PRO A 128 3.79 16.78 -0.31
N GLN A 129 2.78 17.31 -1.00
CA GLN A 129 1.40 17.36 -0.53
C GLN A 129 0.70 16.09 -0.99
N ASN A 130 0.26 15.29 -0.02
CA ASN A 130 -0.35 14.00 -0.29
C ASN A 130 -1.87 14.06 -0.10
N SER A 131 -2.61 13.49 -1.06
CA SER A 131 -4.07 13.36 -1.00
C SER A 131 -4.52 12.07 -1.68
N ALA A 132 -5.69 11.56 -1.29
CA ALA A 132 -6.31 10.44 -1.97
C ALA A 132 -7.83 10.57 -1.97
N ASN A 133 -8.47 10.11 -3.04
CA ASN A 133 -9.91 10.21 -3.26
C ASN A 133 -10.45 8.88 -3.77
N VAL A 134 -11.70 8.59 -3.38
CA VAL A 134 -12.49 7.50 -3.98
C VAL A 134 -13.29 8.03 -5.15
N VAL A 135 -13.33 7.26 -6.22
CA VAL A 135 -14.22 7.48 -7.37
C VAL A 135 -15.41 6.54 -7.23
N GLN A 136 -16.62 7.10 -7.18
CA GLN A 136 -17.84 6.32 -7.17
C GLN A 136 -18.09 5.71 -8.54
N VAL A 137 -18.29 4.41 -8.61
CA VAL A 137 -18.49 3.64 -9.85
C VAL A 137 -19.72 2.75 -9.73
N VAL A 138 -20.24 2.30 -10.88
CA VAL A 138 -21.33 1.32 -10.95
C VAL A 138 -20.74 -0.06 -11.23
N ALA A 139 -21.25 -1.09 -10.53
CA ALA A 139 -20.84 -2.47 -10.75
C ALA A 139 -21.08 -2.91 -12.21
N GLY A 140 -20.08 -3.55 -12.80
CA GLY A 140 -20.10 -3.97 -14.21
C GLY A 140 -18.86 -4.76 -14.58
N ASP A 141 -18.72 -5.07 -15.87
CA ASP A 141 -17.69 -5.97 -16.39
C ASP A 141 -16.45 -5.23 -16.91
N GLN A 142 -16.48 -3.89 -16.92
CA GLN A 142 -15.35 -3.08 -17.37
C GLN A 142 -14.48 -2.62 -16.21
N GLU A 143 -13.17 -2.63 -16.43
CA GLU A 143 -12.21 -2.12 -15.46
C GLU A 143 -12.32 -0.59 -15.35
N MET A 144 -12.50 -0.07 -14.14
CA MET A 144 -12.66 1.34 -13.82
C MET A 144 -11.72 1.79 -12.71
N THR A 145 -11.33 3.06 -12.72
CA THR A 145 -10.61 3.67 -11.59
C THR A 145 -11.58 3.86 -10.42
N VAL A 146 -11.26 3.28 -9.27
CA VAL A 146 -12.07 3.35 -8.04
C VAL A 146 -11.43 4.21 -6.96
N ALA A 147 -10.13 4.46 -7.05
CA ALA A 147 -9.42 5.35 -6.15
C ALA A 147 -8.24 6.00 -6.87
N THR A 148 -7.93 7.24 -6.51
CA THR A 148 -6.78 8.00 -7.00
C THR A 148 -6.00 8.53 -5.81
N CYS A 149 -4.68 8.39 -5.86
CA CYS A 149 -3.75 8.92 -4.87
C CYS A 149 -2.77 9.86 -5.54
N THR A 150 -2.58 11.03 -4.96
CA THR A 150 -1.70 12.07 -5.50
C THR A 150 -0.66 12.46 -4.46
N SER A 151 0.60 12.54 -4.90
CA SER A 151 1.72 13.11 -4.15
C SER A 151 2.28 14.26 -4.99
N ALA A 152 1.94 15.49 -4.63
CA ALA A 152 2.24 16.68 -5.41
C ALA A 152 3.45 17.45 -4.88
N ASN A 153 4.30 17.94 -5.79
CA ASN A 153 5.42 18.85 -5.54
C ASN A 153 6.50 18.27 -4.60
N GLY A 154 6.75 16.96 -4.65
CA GLY A 154 7.81 16.29 -3.91
C GLY A 154 9.16 16.35 -4.60
N ARG A 155 10.26 16.44 -3.83
CA ARG A 155 11.63 16.26 -4.31
C ARG A 155 12.47 15.59 -3.22
N PRO A 156 13.10 14.44 -3.49
CA PRO A 156 12.96 13.61 -4.69
C PRO A 156 11.51 13.14 -4.92
N PRO A 157 11.19 12.48 -6.04
CA PRO A 157 9.84 11.95 -6.27
C PRO A 157 9.46 10.94 -5.18
N ALA A 158 8.22 10.99 -4.72
CA ALA A 158 7.69 10.04 -3.76
C ALA A 158 7.45 8.66 -4.40
N GLN A 159 7.19 7.66 -3.58
CA GLN A 159 6.71 6.36 -4.02
C GLN A 159 5.28 6.14 -3.48
N ILE A 160 4.36 5.68 -4.34
CA ILE A 160 2.98 5.39 -3.96
C ILE A 160 2.74 3.89 -4.03
N THR A 161 2.17 3.32 -2.97
CA THR A 161 1.76 1.92 -2.91
C THR A 161 0.32 1.79 -2.41
N TRP A 162 -0.36 0.71 -2.80
CA TRP A 162 -1.73 0.44 -2.42
C TRP A 162 -1.82 -0.85 -1.61
N GLN A 163 -2.68 -0.84 -0.59
CA GLN A 163 -3.00 -2.01 0.22
C GLN A 163 -4.51 -2.19 0.31
N THR A 164 -5.01 -3.34 -0.16
CA THR A 164 -6.42 -3.71 -0.16
C THR A 164 -6.58 -5.21 -0.35
N SER A 165 -7.76 -5.77 0.03
CA SER A 165 -8.20 -7.13 -0.28
C SER A 165 -8.82 -7.27 -1.68
N VAL A 166 -9.24 -6.15 -2.30
CA VAL A 166 -9.89 -6.14 -3.61
C VAL A 166 -8.83 -6.24 -4.71
N PRO A 167 -8.83 -7.28 -5.55
CA PRO A 167 -7.85 -7.41 -6.62
C PRO A 167 -8.05 -6.34 -7.69
N GLY A 168 -6.94 -5.76 -8.17
CA GLY A 168 -6.97 -4.71 -9.18
C GLY A 168 -5.59 -4.39 -9.72
N ASN A 169 -5.55 -3.46 -10.68
CA ASN A 169 -4.36 -2.97 -11.36
C ASN A 169 -4.03 -1.54 -10.91
N VAL A 170 -2.75 -1.22 -10.91
CA VAL A 170 -2.25 0.11 -10.56
C VAL A 170 -1.64 0.75 -11.78
N THR A 171 -2.02 2.00 -12.06
CA THR A 171 -1.33 2.85 -13.03
C THR A 171 -0.81 4.08 -12.30
N THR A 172 0.44 4.47 -12.57
CA THR A 172 1.07 5.64 -11.93
C THR A 172 1.70 6.51 -12.99
N ASP A 173 1.30 7.77 -13.00
CA ASP A 173 1.83 8.81 -13.84
C ASP A 173 2.71 9.75 -13.02
N MET A 174 3.86 10.14 -13.57
CA MET A 174 4.79 11.08 -12.94
C MET A 174 5.01 12.28 -13.86
N THR A 175 4.80 13.46 -13.31
CA THR A 175 5.05 14.74 -13.97
C THR A 175 6.22 15.45 -13.31
N ASN A 176 7.18 15.93 -14.11
CA ASN A 176 8.25 16.80 -13.68
C ASN A 176 7.77 18.25 -13.79
N ASN A 177 7.67 18.93 -12.64
CA ASN A 177 7.19 20.30 -12.57
C ASN A 177 8.29 21.29 -12.96
N THR A 178 7.91 22.50 -13.35
CA THR A 178 8.84 23.54 -13.82
C THR A 178 9.82 24.03 -12.76
N ASP A 179 9.49 23.88 -11.48
CA ASP A 179 10.32 24.21 -10.33
C ASP A 179 11.30 23.09 -9.94
N GLY A 180 11.29 21.96 -10.68
CA GLY A 180 12.13 20.78 -10.45
C GLY A 180 11.61 19.86 -9.36
N THR A 181 10.35 20.02 -8.91
CA THR A 181 9.63 19.05 -8.09
C THR A 181 8.92 18.02 -8.95
N TYR A 182 8.35 16.99 -8.34
CA TYR A 182 7.64 15.93 -9.03
C TYR A 182 6.21 15.78 -8.46
N THR A 183 5.27 15.55 -9.36
CA THR A 183 3.89 15.18 -8.98
C THR A 183 3.61 13.78 -9.50
N LEU A 184 3.19 12.89 -8.60
CA LEU A 184 2.77 11.53 -8.91
C LEU A 184 1.27 11.39 -8.71
N ILE A 185 0.61 10.75 -9.67
CA ILE A 185 -0.80 10.39 -9.60
C ILE A 185 -0.89 8.89 -9.82
N SER A 186 -1.38 8.16 -8.82
CA SER A 186 -1.56 6.72 -8.88
C SER A 186 -3.04 6.38 -8.84
N ASN A 187 -3.52 5.62 -9.81
CA ASN A 187 -4.90 5.18 -9.96
C ASN A 187 -5.00 3.68 -9.66
N TYR A 188 -5.90 3.32 -8.75
CA TYR A 188 -6.28 1.93 -8.51
C TYR A 188 -7.49 1.57 -9.34
N ARG A 189 -7.36 0.56 -10.19
CA ARG A 189 -8.36 0.14 -11.17
C ARG A 189 -8.83 -1.27 -10.85
N VAL A 190 -10.14 -1.48 -10.86
CA VAL A 190 -10.77 -2.78 -10.63
C VAL A 190 -11.92 -3.01 -11.61
N THR A 191 -12.32 -4.25 -11.83
CA THR A 191 -13.64 -4.58 -12.35
C THR A 191 -14.62 -4.53 -11.18
N PRO A 192 -15.48 -3.47 -11.08
CA PRO A 192 -16.24 -3.21 -9.87
C PRO A 192 -17.37 -4.22 -9.69
N THR A 193 -17.35 -4.92 -8.56
CA THR A 193 -18.38 -5.84 -8.13
C THR A 193 -19.11 -5.32 -6.89
N TRP A 194 -20.32 -5.80 -6.64
CA TRP A 194 -21.06 -5.40 -5.44
C TRP A 194 -20.35 -5.77 -4.14
N THR A 195 -19.49 -6.81 -4.14
CA THR A 195 -18.69 -7.22 -2.99
C THR A 195 -17.56 -6.26 -2.65
N ALA A 196 -17.16 -5.42 -3.61
CA ALA A 196 -16.12 -4.40 -3.39
C ALA A 196 -16.69 -3.14 -2.70
N ASP A 197 -18.03 -2.98 -2.63
CA ASP A 197 -18.64 -1.84 -1.96
C ASP A 197 -18.34 -1.83 -0.48
N GLY A 198 -17.81 -0.71 0.00
CA GLY A 198 -17.46 -0.54 1.40
C GLY A 198 -16.13 -1.17 1.82
N GLU A 199 -15.42 -1.88 0.93
CA GLU A 199 -14.11 -2.43 1.21
C GLU A 199 -13.07 -1.32 1.43
N LYS A 200 -12.10 -1.62 2.29
CA LYS A 200 -11.03 -0.68 2.62
C LYS A 200 -9.89 -0.77 1.61
N ILE A 201 -9.39 0.39 1.22
CA ILE A 201 -8.17 0.54 0.45
C ILE A 201 -7.32 1.63 1.08
N THR A 202 -6.03 1.40 1.20
CA THR A 202 -5.09 2.37 1.78
C THR A 202 -4.05 2.74 0.74
N CYS A 203 -3.93 4.04 0.46
CA CYS A 203 -2.81 4.60 -0.27
C CYS A 203 -1.69 4.92 0.74
N THR A 204 -0.49 4.40 0.51
CA THR A 204 0.71 4.75 1.28
C THR A 204 1.69 5.49 0.40
N VAL A 205 2.03 6.70 0.79
CA VAL A 205 3.03 7.55 0.13
C VAL A 205 4.29 7.52 0.96
N THR A 206 5.39 7.07 0.36
CA THR A 206 6.73 7.05 0.97
C THR A 206 7.59 8.14 0.33
N HIS A 207 8.10 9.06 1.14
CA HIS A 207 8.99 10.13 0.71
C HIS A 207 10.11 10.33 1.73
N ASP A 208 11.35 10.25 1.28
CA ASP A 208 12.56 10.38 2.12
C ASP A 208 12.52 9.51 3.39
N GLY A 209 12.11 8.25 3.24
CA GLY A 209 11.99 7.27 4.33
C GLY A 209 10.80 7.49 5.27
N LYS A 210 9.98 8.51 5.04
CA LYS A 210 8.77 8.79 5.82
C LYS A 210 7.54 8.30 5.07
N GLU A 211 6.70 7.53 5.75
CA GLU A 211 5.45 7.01 5.21
C GLU A 211 4.24 7.82 5.67
N THR A 212 3.31 8.04 4.76
CA THR A 212 2.01 8.64 5.02
C THR A 212 0.93 7.72 4.46
N ALA A 213 0.15 7.09 5.33
CA ALA A 213 -0.96 6.21 4.96
C ALA A 213 -2.29 6.98 4.95
N ILE A 214 -3.04 6.87 3.86
CA ILE A 214 -4.33 7.53 3.66
C ILE A 214 -5.38 6.43 3.43
N PRO A 215 -6.17 6.06 4.46
CA PRO A 215 -7.20 5.04 4.32
C PRO A 215 -8.43 5.60 3.61
N LEU A 216 -9.00 4.80 2.71
CA LEU A 216 -10.20 5.09 1.95
C LEU A 216 -11.19 3.93 2.08
N LYS A 217 -12.45 4.18 1.72
CA LYS A 217 -13.50 3.18 1.65
C LYS A 217 -14.13 3.21 0.26
N LEU A 218 -14.06 2.12 -0.48
CA LEU A 218 -14.57 2.04 -1.85
C LEU A 218 -16.08 2.28 -1.88
N SER A 219 -16.55 2.90 -2.96
CA SER A 219 -17.97 3.19 -3.21
C SER A 219 -18.37 2.62 -4.57
N VAL A 220 -19.04 1.48 -4.54
CA VAL A 220 -19.57 0.81 -5.73
C VAL A 220 -21.07 0.80 -5.65
N GLN A 221 -21.73 1.41 -6.63
CA GLN A 221 -23.18 1.36 -6.78
C GLN A 221 -23.60 0.08 -7.50
N TYR A 222 -24.68 -0.54 -7.04
CA TYR A 222 -25.19 -1.77 -7.65
C TYR A 222 -26.69 -1.96 -7.44
N THR A 223 -27.32 -2.72 -8.34
CA THR A 223 -28.72 -3.15 -8.20
C THR A 223 -28.87 -4.04 -6.99
N PRO A 224 -30.06 -4.10 -6.35
CA PRO A 224 -30.27 -4.89 -5.14
C PRO A 224 -29.90 -6.38 -5.31
N VAL A 225 -29.20 -6.94 -4.32
CA VAL A 225 -29.04 -8.39 -4.13
C VAL A 225 -30.17 -8.82 -3.22
N VAL A 226 -31.08 -9.69 -3.74
CA VAL A 226 -32.37 -10.03 -3.09
C VAL A 226 -32.37 -11.48 -2.65
N THR A 227 -32.78 -11.74 -1.40
CA THR A 227 -33.04 -13.08 -0.85
C THR A 227 -34.41 -13.14 -0.20
N ILE A 228 -35.04 -14.31 -0.21
CA ILE A 228 -36.30 -14.54 0.49
C ILE A 228 -36.05 -15.59 1.58
N GLU A 229 -36.49 -15.30 2.79
CA GLU A 229 -36.33 -16.13 3.96
C GLU A 229 -37.72 -16.42 4.61
N GLY A 230 -37.81 -17.48 5.42
CA GLY A 230 -39.01 -17.82 6.20
C GLY A 230 -39.75 -19.09 5.74
N TYR A 231 -39.41 -19.67 4.57
CA TYR A 231 -39.93 -20.94 4.16
C TYR A 231 -39.07 -22.08 4.73
N ASP A 232 -39.74 -23.03 5.45
CA ASP A 232 -39.08 -24.12 6.19
C ASP A 232 -39.44 -25.53 5.70
N ASP A 233 -39.97 -25.68 4.47
CA ASP A 233 -40.43 -26.92 3.85
C ASP A 233 -41.52 -27.65 4.65
N ASN A 234 -42.10 -27.03 5.66
CA ASN A 234 -43.13 -27.64 6.51
C ASN A 234 -44.41 -26.79 6.56
N TRP A 235 -44.75 -26.14 5.46
CA TRP A 235 -46.03 -25.46 5.32
C TRP A 235 -47.13 -26.48 5.01
N HIS A 236 -48.18 -26.49 5.86
CA HIS A 236 -49.28 -27.42 5.76
C HIS A 236 -50.62 -26.74 6.05
N LEU A 237 -51.72 -27.33 5.60
CA LEU A 237 -53.06 -26.81 5.85
C LEU A 237 -53.24 -26.56 7.36
N HIS A 238 -53.92 -25.45 7.68
CA HIS A 238 -54.20 -24.98 9.05
C HIS A 238 -52.98 -24.49 9.86
N ARG A 239 -51.76 -24.43 9.28
CA ARG A 239 -50.61 -23.75 9.92
C ARG A 239 -50.92 -22.27 10.04
N LYS A 240 -50.58 -21.68 11.21
CA LYS A 240 -50.71 -20.24 11.49
C LYS A 240 -49.35 -19.59 11.58
N GLY A 241 -49.29 -18.28 11.26
CA GLY A 241 -48.11 -17.45 11.45
C GLY A 241 -46.99 -17.73 10.46
N ALA A 242 -47.29 -18.22 9.27
CA ALA A 242 -46.32 -18.36 8.20
C ALA A 242 -46.07 -17.00 7.54
N SER A 243 -44.81 -16.69 7.22
CA SER A 243 -44.43 -15.46 6.54
C SER A 243 -43.17 -15.65 5.71
N LEU A 244 -43.03 -14.85 4.66
CA LEU A 244 -41.80 -14.71 3.88
C LEU A 244 -41.25 -13.30 4.05
N THR A 245 -39.97 -13.21 4.31
CA THR A 245 -39.24 -11.93 4.42
C THR A 245 -38.34 -11.74 3.21
N CYS A 246 -38.53 -10.63 2.51
CA CYS A 246 -37.67 -10.23 1.41
C CYS A 246 -36.53 -9.35 1.95
N ASN A 247 -35.34 -9.91 2.01
CA ASN A 247 -34.14 -9.17 2.37
C ASN A 247 -33.41 -8.67 1.11
N ALA A 248 -32.90 -7.45 1.18
CA ALA A 248 -32.18 -6.87 0.06
C ALA A 248 -31.06 -5.94 0.53
N GLN A 249 -29.93 -6.04 -0.13
CA GLN A 249 -28.81 -5.12 0.00
C GLN A 249 -28.58 -4.44 -1.35
N GLY A 250 -28.23 -3.15 -1.34
CA GLY A 250 -27.95 -2.39 -2.54
C GLY A 250 -27.29 -1.05 -2.19
N ASN A 251 -26.55 -0.53 -3.12
CA ASN A 251 -26.01 0.82 -3.04
C ASN A 251 -26.42 1.62 -4.31
N PRO A 252 -27.27 2.64 -4.21
CA PRO A 252 -27.96 3.13 -2.99
C PRO A 252 -28.90 2.10 -2.35
N PRO A 253 -29.27 2.30 -1.06
CA PRO A 253 -30.20 1.40 -0.37
C PRO A 253 -31.51 1.20 -1.13
N PRO A 254 -32.09 -0.01 -1.14
CA PRO A 254 -33.37 -0.27 -1.76
C PRO A 254 -34.51 0.51 -1.11
N THR A 255 -35.43 1.04 -1.92
CA THR A 255 -36.56 1.83 -1.43
C THR A 255 -37.94 1.22 -1.73
N ILE A 256 -38.03 0.34 -2.74
CA ILE A 256 -39.29 -0.23 -3.20
C ILE A 256 -39.21 -1.77 -3.12
N PHE A 257 -40.18 -2.38 -2.44
CA PHE A 257 -40.38 -3.81 -2.36
C PHE A 257 -41.75 -4.16 -2.93
N LYS A 258 -41.81 -5.07 -3.88
CA LYS A 258 -43.04 -5.50 -4.54
C LYS A 258 -43.16 -7.02 -4.57
N TRP A 259 -44.21 -7.53 -3.96
CA TRP A 259 -44.53 -8.93 -3.99
C TRP A 259 -45.57 -9.25 -5.08
N THR A 260 -45.33 -10.32 -5.82
CA THR A 260 -46.25 -10.89 -6.81
C THR A 260 -46.06 -12.43 -6.83
N THR A 261 -46.87 -13.12 -7.61
CA THR A 261 -46.58 -14.51 -7.98
C THR A 261 -45.53 -14.54 -9.13
N ALA A 262 -44.88 -15.67 -9.33
CA ALA A 262 -43.83 -15.79 -10.36
C ALA A 262 -44.35 -15.56 -11.78
N ASN A 263 -45.61 -15.89 -12.07
CA ASN A 263 -46.25 -15.62 -13.34
C ASN A 263 -46.82 -14.21 -13.49
N GLY A 264 -46.57 -13.33 -12.49
CA GLY A 264 -47.02 -11.93 -12.48
C GLY A 264 -48.48 -11.75 -12.07
N SER A 265 -49.19 -12.80 -11.71
CA SER A 265 -50.58 -12.75 -11.21
C SER A 265 -50.64 -12.05 -9.85
N PRO A 266 -51.77 -11.47 -9.47
CA PRO A 266 -52.00 -10.95 -8.11
C PRO A 266 -51.73 -12.02 -7.05
N LEU A 267 -51.41 -11.55 -5.85
CA LEU A 267 -51.24 -12.43 -4.70
C LEU A 267 -52.57 -13.11 -4.33
N PRO A 268 -52.54 -14.37 -3.81
CA PRO A 268 -53.72 -15.02 -3.28
C PRO A 268 -54.43 -14.20 -2.20
N PRO A 269 -55.77 -14.26 -2.10
CA PRO A 269 -56.52 -13.48 -1.11
C PRO A 269 -56.20 -13.85 0.34
N SER A 270 -55.61 -15.05 0.54
CA SER A 270 -55.17 -15.55 1.84
C SER A 270 -53.82 -15.01 2.31
N VAL A 271 -53.21 -14.04 1.57
CA VAL A 271 -51.95 -13.42 1.95
C VAL A 271 -52.06 -11.92 1.92
N HIS A 272 -51.33 -11.23 2.80
CA HIS A 272 -51.18 -9.78 2.77
C HIS A 272 -49.70 -9.37 2.88
N VAL A 273 -49.39 -8.16 2.44
CA VAL A 273 -48.03 -7.63 2.44
C VAL A 273 -47.94 -6.40 3.33
N ASN A 274 -46.90 -6.38 4.15
CA ASN A 274 -46.53 -5.19 4.90
C ASN A 274 -45.02 -4.92 4.67
N GLY A 275 -44.74 -3.91 3.82
CA GLY A 275 -43.39 -3.56 3.41
C GLY A 275 -42.64 -4.71 2.77
N LYS A 276 -41.58 -5.22 3.39
CA LYS A 276 -40.77 -6.32 2.89
C LYS A 276 -41.29 -7.72 3.28
N ILE A 277 -42.34 -7.80 4.10
CA ILE A 277 -42.83 -9.09 4.61
C ILE A 277 -44.18 -9.43 3.97
N LEU A 278 -44.28 -10.66 3.48
CA LEU A 278 -45.51 -11.30 3.04
C LEU A 278 -45.99 -12.22 4.15
N TYR A 279 -47.19 -11.99 4.66
CA TYR A 279 -47.85 -12.80 5.69
C TYR A 279 -48.89 -13.70 5.07
N VAL A 280 -49.01 -14.92 5.59
CA VAL A 280 -50.05 -15.88 5.23
C VAL A 280 -51.13 -15.89 6.34
N ASP A 281 -52.29 -15.28 6.04
CA ASP A 281 -53.42 -15.20 6.97
C ASP A 281 -54.11 -16.54 7.15
N GLN A 282 -54.28 -17.22 6.01
CA GLN A 282 -54.89 -18.58 5.98
C GLN A 282 -54.06 -19.47 5.05
N MET A 283 -53.63 -20.60 5.57
CA MET A 283 -52.90 -21.62 4.79
C MET A 283 -53.92 -22.48 4.03
N ASP A 284 -54.03 -22.20 2.72
CA ASP A 284 -54.91 -22.93 1.79
C ASP A 284 -54.09 -23.34 0.54
N GLU A 285 -54.76 -24.04 -0.39
CA GLU A 285 -54.14 -24.53 -1.61
C GLU A 285 -53.69 -23.43 -2.54
N ASN A 286 -54.26 -22.21 -2.44
CA ASN A 286 -53.87 -21.07 -3.28
C ASN A 286 -52.46 -20.52 -2.89
N VAL A 287 -51.98 -20.82 -1.68
CA VAL A 287 -50.62 -20.47 -1.22
C VAL A 287 -49.58 -21.44 -1.83
N ASN A 288 -49.99 -22.55 -2.44
CA ASN A 288 -49.14 -23.52 -3.13
C ASN A 288 -48.67 -22.92 -4.47
N THR A 289 -47.79 -21.95 -4.44
CA THR A 289 -47.34 -21.19 -5.59
C THR A 289 -45.91 -20.67 -5.38
N THR A 290 -45.29 -20.14 -6.45
CA THR A 290 -44.01 -19.47 -6.36
C THR A 290 -44.23 -17.97 -6.17
N PHE A 291 -43.78 -17.45 -5.03
CA PHE A 291 -43.77 -16.01 -4.74
C PHE A 291 -42.52 -15.34 -5.32
N LYS A 292 -42.69 -14.15 -5.86
CA LYS A 292 -41.61 -13.28 -6.39
C LYS A 292 -41.55 -12.01 -5.57
N CYS A 293 -40.39 -11.68 -5.02
CA CYS A 293 -40.10 -10.37 -4.47
C CYS A 293 -39.22 -9.62 -5.44
N GLU A 294 -39.67 -8.47 -5.93
CA GLU A 294 -38.94 -7.54 -6.76
C GLU A 294 -38.58 -6.31 -5.95
N VAL A 295 -37.28 -5.97 -5.96
CA VAL A 295 -36.72 -4.88 -5.17
C VAL A 295 -36.02 -3.91 -6.08
N THR A 296 -36.26 -2.61 -5.87
CA THR A 296 -35.76 -1.53 -6.72
C THR A 296 -34.97 -0.51 -5.91
N ASN A 297 -33.82 -0.08 -6.43
CA ASN A 297 -33.08 1.10 -6.03
C ASN A 297 -32.87 2.04 -7.21
N ALA A 298 -32.08 3.12 -7.03
CA ALA A 298 -31.82 4.09 -8.10
C ALA A 298 -31.03 3.53 -9.30
N ILE A 299 -30.32 2.38 -9.12
CA ILE A 299 -29.52 1.73 -10.18
C ILE A 299 -30.40 0.79 -11.01
N GLY A 300 -31.44 0.19 -10.41
CA GLY A 300 -32.34 -0.71 -11.10
C GLY A 300 -33.07 -1.69 -10.19
N SER A 301 -33.70 -2.70 -10.79
CA SER A 301 -34.51 -3.69 -10.09
C SER A 301 -33.93 -5.10 -10.20
N ARG A 302 -34.09 -5.89 -9.14
CA ARG A 302 -33.78 -7.32 -9.08
C ARG A 302 -34.86 -8.06 -8.33
N ALA A 303 -35.03 -9.34 -8.64
CA ALA A 303 -36.04 -10.17 -8.02
C ALA A 303 -35.45 -11.50 -7.54
N SER A 304 -36.05 -12.01 -6.48
CA SER A 304 -35.86 -13.39 -6.00
C SER A 304 -37.20 -14.15 -6.00
N HIS A 305 -37.12 -15.45 -6.07
CA HIS A 305 -38.28 -16.34 -6.13
C HIS A 305 -38.20 -17.36 -5.01
N GLN A 306 -39.36 -17.68 -4.41
CA GLN A 306 -39.50 -18.74 -3.42
C GLN A 306 -40.68 -19.61 -3.79
N GLU A 307 -40.40 -20.86 -4.13
CA GLU A 307 -41.42 -21.87 -4.30
C GLU A 307 -41.93 -22.32 -2.94
N VAL A 308 -43.25 -22.30 -2.76
CA VAL A 308 -43.93 -22.73 -1.56
C VAL A 308 -44.81 -23.92 -1.90
N LEU A 309 -44.58 -25.03 -1.22
CA LEU A 309 -45.38 -26.24 -1.29
C LEU A 309 -46.20 -26.38 -0.01
N VAL A 310 -47.51 -26.34 -0.13
CA VAL A 310 -48.46 -26.58 0.98
C VAL A 310 -48.86 -28.04 1.01
N ARG A 311 -48.62 -28.69 2.16
CA ARG A 311 -48.95 -30.12 2.37
C ARG A 311 -50.24 -30.25 3.16
N GLU A 312 -50.93 -31.41 3.03
CA GLU A 312 -52.11 -31.68 3.85
C GLU A 312 -51.77 -31.81 5.34
N LYS A 313 -50.61 -32.39 5.66
CA LYS A 313 -50.15 -32.68 7.03
C LYS A 313 -48.72 -32.17 7.24
N PRO A 314 -48.35 -31.84 8.50
CA PRO A 314 -46.99 -31.47 8.82
C PRO A 314 -46.02 -32.60 8.48
N ASN A 315 -44.83 -32.24 8.01
CA ASN A 315 -43.73 -33.18 7.88
C ASN A 315 -43.39 -33.72 9.28
N SER A 316 -43.78 -34.97 9.52
CA SER A 316 -43.22 -35.70 10.64
C SER A 316 -41.79 -36.13 10.25
N SER A 317 -40.88 -35.19 10.16
CA SER A 317 -39.46 -35.49 10.18
C SER A 317 -39.14 -36.04 11.56
N GLY A 318 -39.44 -37.35 11.72
CA GLY A 318 -39.04 -38.10 12.88
C GLY A 318 -37.53 -38.05 12.97
N ALA A 319 -37.07 -37.20 13.86
CA ALA A 319 -35.66 -37.19 14.32
C ALA A 319 -35.27 -38.54 14.98
N GLY A 320 -36.16 -39.58 14.87
CA GLY A 320 -36.02 -40.87 15.51
C GLY A 320 -35.44 -42.00 14.65
N THR A 321 -35.64 -41.99 13.32
CA THR A 321 -35.28 -43.18 12.53
C THR A 321 -33.82 -43.17 12.06
N THR A 322 -33.32 -42.06 11.60
CA THR A 322 -31.94 -41.99 11.12
C THR A 322 -30.92 -41.99 12.28
N GLY A 323 -31.24 -41.31 13.39
CA GLY A 323 -30.42 -41.34 14.62
C GLY A 323 -30.40 -42.72 15.29
N GLY A 324 -31.55 -43.45 15.25
CA GLY A 324 -31.64 -44.81 15.76
C GLY A 324 -30.86 -45.84 14.94
N ILE A 325 -30.89 -45.73 13.62
CA ILE A 325 -30.15 -46.64 12.72
C ILE A 325 -28.64 -46.38 12.83
N ILE A 326 -28.20 -45.12 12.77
CA ILE A 326 -26.76 -44.75 12.90
C ILE A 326 -26.25 -45.09 14.30
N GLY A 327 -26.99 -44.74 15.35
CA GLY A 327 -26.66 -45.10 16.74
C GLY A 327 -26.60 -46.61 16.98
N GLY A 328 -27.54 -47.39 16.39
CA GLY A 328 -27.54 -48.84 16.45
C GLY A 328 -26.32 -49.46 15.74
N ILE A 329 -25.94 -48.97 14.57
CA ILE A 329 -24.75 -49.44 13.83
C ILE A 329 -23.47 -49.14 14.62
N ILE A 330 -23.33 -47.94 15.17
CA ILE A 330 -22.16 -47.57 15.97
C ILE A 330 -22.08 -48.42 17.23
N ALA A 331 -23.19 -48.65 17.94
CA ALA A 331 -23.24 -49.51 19.12
C ALA A 331 -22.88 -50.99 18.80
N ALA A 332 -23.34 -51.51 17.65
CA ALA A 332 -22.99 -52.86 17.19
C ALA A 332 -21.47 -52.95 16.86
N ILE A 333 -20.88 -51.97 16.19
CA ILE A 333 -19.44 -51.94 15.85
C ILE A 333 -18.61 -51.91 17.14
N VAL A 334 -18.99 -51.08 18.11
CA VAL A 334 -18.29 -51.00 19.41
C VAL A 334 -18.41 -52.34 20.17
N ALA A 335 -19.58 -52.96 20.19
CA ALA A 335 -19.75 -54.26 20.84
C ALA A 335 -18.87 -55.36 20.20
N VAL A 336 -18.81 -55.42 18.86
CA VAL A 336 -17.94 -56.37 18.15
C VAL A 336 -16.45 -56.09 18.44
N ALA A 337 -16.02 -54.82 18.49
CA ALA A 337 -14.65 -54.47 18.83
C ALA A 337 -14.29 -54.89 20.27
N VAL A 338 -15.19 -54.69 21.24
CA VAL A 338 -14.99 -55.13 22.63
C VAL A 338 -14.88 -56.64 22.71
N VAL A 339 -15.78 -57.39 22.06
CA VAL A 339 -15.71 -58.86 22.03
C VAL A 339 -14.42 -59.34 21.36
N ALA A 340 -14.00 -58.74 20.25
CA ALA A 340 -12.76 -59.09 19.58
C ALA A 340 -11.52 -58.83 20.46
N THR A 341 -11.50 -57.70 21.19
CA THR A 341 -10.38 -57.42 22.13
C THR A 341 -10.36 -58.37 23.30
N VAL A 342 -11.50 -58.72 23.90
CA VAL A 342 -11.58 -59.71 24.99
C VAL A 342 -11.12 -61.08 24.48
N LEU A 343 -11.52 -61.52 23.31
CA LEU A 343 -11.08 -62.78 22.70
C LEU A 343 -9.55 -62.76 22.40
N MET A 344 -9.00 -61.65 21.96
CA MET A 344 -7.56 -61.50 21.77
C MET A 344 -6.81 -61.64 23.11
N ILE A 345 -7.26 -60.96 24.17
CA ILE A 345 -6.70 -61.02 25.48
C ILE A 345 -6.75 -62.46 26.05
N CYS A 346 -7.92 -63.12 25.91
CA CYS A 346 -8.07 -64.52 26.32
C CYS A 346 -7.16 -65.49 25.55
N ARG A 347 -6.98 -65.27 24.24
CA ARG A 347 -6.03 -66.04 23.42
C ARG A 347 -4.57 -65.77 23.83
N GLN A 348 -4.22 -64.55 24.18
CA GLN A 348 -2.89 -64.18 24.65
C GLN A 348 -2.60 -64.75 26.00
N GLN A 349 -3.58 -64.76 26.94
CA GLN A 349 -3.46 -65.39 28.24
C GLN A 349 -3.34 -66.91 28.13
N ARG A 350 -4.04 -67.58 27.19
CA ARG A 350 -3.87 -69.03 26.90
C ARG A 350 -2.47 -69.35 26.37
N LYS A 351 -1.92 -68.53 25.44
CA LYS A 351 -0.54 -68.62 24.95
C LYS A 351 0.51 -68.45 26.05
N ASN A 352 0.27 -67.54 27.01
CA ASN A 352 1.17 -67.31 28.13
C ASN A 352 1.10 -68.40 29.22
N ARG A 353 -0.02 -69.19 29.26
CA ARG A 353 -0.11 -70.38 30.16
C ARG A 353 0.61 -71.61 29.57
N THR A 354 0.60 -71.82 28.28
CA THR A 354 1.37 -72.92 27.62
C THR A 354 2.84 -72.62 27.55
N ALA A 355 3.29 -71.34 27.61
CA ALA A 355 4.72 -70.96 27.65
C ALA A 355 5.32 -71.04 29.09
N LYS A 356 4.52 -71.27 30.14
CA LYS A 356 5.03 -71.40 31.52
C LYS A 356 5.25 -72.85 31.98
N GLU A 357 4.86 -73.89 31.18
CA GLU A 357 5.08 -75.30 31.55
C GLU A 357 6.36 -75.90 30.95
N ASP A 358 7.12 -75.16 30.13
CA ASP A 358 8.33 -75.64 29.45
C ASP A 358 9.67 -75.00 29.99
N GLU A 359 9.64 -74.25 31.07
CA GLU A 359 10.88 -73.65 31.67
C GLU A 359 11.13 -74.22 33.09
N GLU A 360 11.52 -75.47 33.15
CA GLU A 360 12.24 -76.02 34.32
C GLU A 360 13.49 -76.76 33.82
N PHE A 361 14.65 -76.18 34.11
CA PHE A 361 15.99 -76.70 33.96
C PHE A 361 16.90 -76.09 32.89
N GLU A 362 17.55 -74.94 33.25
CA GLU A 362 18.93 -74.65 32.85
C GLU A 362 19.60 -73.61 33.75
N GLY A 363 20.88 -73.81 34.01
CA GLY A 363 21.71 -73.22 35.03
C GLY A 363 22.08 -71.73 34.82
N PRO A 364 22.95 -71.14 35.67
CA PRO A 364 23.10 -69.69 35.89
C PRO A 364 23.67 -68.98 34.66
N PRO A 365 23.15 -67.77 34.26
CA PRO A 365 23.50 -67.08 33.05
C PRO A 365 24.85 -66.38 33.14
N ALA A 366 25.65 -66.54 32.04
CA ALA A 366 26.87 -65.80 31.78
C ALA A 366 26.59 -64.29 31.63
N TYR A 367 27.39 -63.47 32.28
CA TYR A 367 27.39 -62.01 32.24
C TYR A 367 27.58 -61.49 30.81
N LYS A 368 26.64 -60.67 30.32
CA LYS A 368 26.71 -59.98 29.02
C LYS A 368 26.78 -58.48 29.30
N PRO A 369 27.82 -57.74 28.86
CA PRO A 369 27.92 -56.31 29.13
C PRO A 369 26.82 -55.52 28.42
N PRO A 370 26.38 -54.35 28.94
CA PRO A 370 25.32 -53.54 28.37
C PRO A 370 25.74 -52.91 27.05
N PRO A 371 24.80 -52.73 26.09
CA PRO A 371 25.09 -52.06 24.83
C PRO A 371 25.34 -50.55 25.01
N PRO A 372 26.12 -49.90 24.17
CA PRO A 372 26.44 -48.49 24.33
C PRO A 372 25.20 -47.61 24.13
N THR A 373 25.07 -46.61 25.00
CA THR A 373 24.04 -45.57 24.96
C THR A 373 24.16 -44.73 23.66
N ILE A 374 23.17 -44.78 22.82
CA ILE A 374 23.01 -43.89 21.67
C ILE A 374 22.57 -42.52 22.22
N LYS A 375 23.44 -41.53 22.13
CA LYS A 375 23.12 -40.13 22.40
C LYS A 375 22.08 -39.65 21.36
N ARG A 376 20.97 -39.14 21.84
CA ARG A 376 19.95 -38.47 21.00
C ARG A 376 20.57 -37.18 20.42
N PRO A 377 20.47 -36.90 19.12
CA PRO A 377 20.96 -35.65 18.55
C PRO A 377 20.12 -34.46 19.06
N THR A 378 20.81 -33.37 19.37
CA THR A 378 20.21 -32.07 19.73
C THR A 378 19.51 -31.45 18.52
N GLU A 379 18.53 -30.61 18.75
CA GLU A 379 17.65 -29.97 17.76
C GLU A 379 18.38 -29.21 16.64
N GLU A 380 19.64 -28.85 16.82
CA GLU A 380 20.46 -28.14 15.81
C GLU A 380 20.83 -28.99 14.59
N ALA A 381 20.78 -30.32 14.65
CA ALA A 381 21.09 -31.20 13.53
C ALA A 381 19.89 -31.41 12.56
N LYS A 382 18.69 -30.91 12.90
CA LYS A 382 17.51 -31.01 12.03
C LYS A 382 17.38 -29.87 11.02
N GLU A 383 18.04 -28.74 11.24
CA GLU A 383 18.01 -27.58 10.33
C GLU A 383 19.00 -27.71 9.16
N GLU A 384 20.11 -28.42 9.35
CA GLU A 384 21.07 -28.67 8.26
C GLU A 384 20.63 -29.76 7.27
N GLU A 385 19.82 -30.74 7.69
CA GLU A 385 19.35 -31.80 6.80
C GLU A 385 18.20 -31.35 5.87
N LEU A 386 17.54 -30.17 6.15
CA LEU A 386 16.47 -29.63 5.31
C LEU A 386 16.98 -28.72 4.17
N LEU A 387 18.27 -28.37 4.17
CA LEU A 387 18.90 -27.51 3.17
C LEU A 387 19.51 -28.26 1.99
N GLU A 388 19.66 -29.58 2.08
CA GLU A 388 20.32 -30.41 1.04
C GLU A 388 19.35 -31.03 0.01
N LEU A 389 18.03 -30.81 0.11
CA LEU A 389 17.02 -31.37 -0.81
C LEU A 389 16.44 -30.35 -1.79
N LYS A 390 17.28 -29.47 -2.36
CA LYS A 390 16.90 -28.70 -3.56
C LYS A 390 17.65 -29.25 -4.77
N PRO A 391 16.96 -29.74 -5.81
CA PRO A 391 17.61 -30.16 -7.06
C PRO A 391 18.19 -28.94 -7.78
N PRO A 392 19.31 -29.07 -8.48
CA PRO A 392 19.93 -27.97 -9.21
C PRO A 392 19.07 -27.59 -10.42
N ILE A 393 18.75 -26.29 -10.51
CA ILE A 393 18.14 -25.71 -11.71
C ILE A 393 19.20 -25.67 -12.79
N HIS A 394 19.04 -26.49 -13.81
CA HIS A 394 19.82 -26.41 -15.04
C HIS A 394 19.45 -25.14 -15.79
N PHE A 395 20.37 -24.18 -15.86
CA PHE A 395 20.36 -23.12 -16.85
C PHE A 395 20.73 -23.72 -18.18
N ILE A 396 19.81 -23.71 -19.14
CA ILE A 396 20.12 -23.97 -20.56
C ILE A 396 20.49 -22.60 -21.15
N GLU A 397 21.80 -22.44 -21.39
CA GLU A 397 22.31 -21.41 -22.28
C GLU A 397 21.99 -21.83 -23.71
N THR A 398 21.06 -21.13 -24.36
CA THR A 398 20.94 -21.16 -25.82
C THR A 398 21.68 -19.96 -26.40
N THR A 399 22.89 -20.21 -26.84
CA THR A 399 23.63 -19.34 -27.76
C THR A 399 23.06 -19.55 -29.17
N ASP A 400 22.31 -18.58 -29.68
CA ASP A 400 22.09 -18.44 -31.12
C ASP A 400 22.83 -17.19 -31.60
N GLU A 401 24.00 -17.43 -32.18
CA GLU A 401 24.71 -16.50 -33.04
C GLU A 401 23.91 -16.29 -34.34
N LEU A 402 23.34 -15.12 -34.53
CA LEU A 402 22.90 -14.67 -35.86
C LEU A 402 23.88 -13.64 -36.40
N GLN A 403 24.68 -14.08 -37.36
CA GLN A 403 25.57 -13.30 -38.19
C GLN A 403 24.78 -12.21 -38.94
N MET A 404 25.14 -10.94 -38.70
CA MET A 404 24.76 -9.84 -39.58
C MET A 404 25.80 -9.63 -40.66
N THR A 405 25.39 -9.80 -41.88
CA THR A 405 26.10 -9.30 -43.07
C THR A 405 25.69 -7.86 -43.36
N PRO A 406 26.63 -7.00 -43.76
CA PRO A 406 26.32 -5.61 -44.06
C PRO A 406 25.88 -5.47 -45.53
N ASN A 407 24.71 -4.86 -45.77
CA ASN A 407 24.36 -4.42 -47.11
C ASN A 407 24.30 -2.90 -47.16
N LYS A 408 25.15 -2.34 -47.96
CA LYS A 408 25.18 -0.95 -48.39
C LYS A 408 24.07 -0.74 -49.42
N ASP A 409 23.32 0.37 -49.30
CA ASP A 409 23.11 1.29 -50.39
C ASP A 409 22.31 2.52 -49.93
N PRO A 410 22.60 3.73 -50.45
CA PRO A 410 22.09 4.98 -49.93
C PRO A 410 20.86 5.46 -50.73
N LEU A 411 19.88 6.04 -50.09
CA LEU A 411 18.74 6.69 -50.70
C LEU A 411 18.90 8.21 -50.72
N PRO A 412 18.37 8.89 -51.77
CA PRO A 412 18.68 10.28 -52.05
C PRO A 412 17.82 11.26 -51.24
N MET A 413 18.44 12.36 -50.89
CA MET A 413 17.78 13.61 -50.48
C MET A 413 16.87 14.11 -51.61
N ASN A 414 15.65 14.49 -51.26
CA ASN A 414 14.93 15.50 -52.02
C ASN A 414 14.33 16.51 -51.03
N SER A 415 14.88 17.69 -51.14
CA SER A 415 14.38 18.94 -50.58
C SER A 415 13.18 19.42 -51.40
N GLU A 416 12.07 19.73 -50.71
CA GLU A 416 11.14 20.76 -51.17
C GLU A 416 10.22 21.17 -50.00
N PHE A 417 10.42 22.40 -49.56
CA PHE A 417 9.45 23.18 -48.78
C PHE A 417 8.40 23.75 -49.72
N PRO A 418 7.13 23.82 -49.37
CA PRO A 418 6.26 24.90 -49.80
C PRO A 418 5.89 25.78 -48.61
N SER A 419 5.94 27.07 -48.95
CA SER A 419 5.55 28.23 -48.16
C SER A 419 4.06 28.35 -47.97
N ALA A 420 3.68 28.87 -46.82
CA ALA A 420 2.57 29.75 -46.47
C ALA A 420 1.31 29.79 -47.38
N ALA A 421 0.20 29.45 -46.77
CA ALA A 421 -1.11 30.14 -46.71
C ALA A 421 -2.18 29.09 -46.39
N ASP A 422 -2.78 29.26 -45.19
CA ASP A 422 -4.23 29.36 -45.00
C ASP A 422 -4.52 29.18 -43.50
N ASP A 423 -4.66 30.34 -42.87
CA ASP A 423 -5.43 30.55 -41.63
C ASP A 423 -6.89 30.24 -41.97
N ASP A 424 -7.42 29.04 -41.56
CA ASP A 424 -8.88 28.83 -41.47
C ASP A 424 -9.25 27.44 -40.95
N TYR A 425 -8.75 27.01 -39.77
CA TYR A 425 -9.25 25.76 -39.12
C TYR A 425 -9.14 25.73 -37.60
N LEU A 426 -9.33 26.83 -36.85
CA LEU A 426 -9.34 26.88 -35.40
C LEU A 426 -10.56 27.57 -34.78
N GLU A 427 -11.72 27.55 -35.46
CA GLU A 427 -12.96 28.15 -34.91
C GLU A 427 -14.12 27.17 -34.75
N GLN A 428 -13.86 25.92 -34.36
CA GLN A 428 -14.94 24.97 -34.03
C GLN A 428 -14.65 24.02 -32.89
N LEU A 429 -14.13 24.48 -31.76
CA LEU A 429 -14.18 23.71 -30.51
C LEU A 429 -13.98 24.62 -29.28
N ASN A 430 -14.92 25.52 -28.97
CA ASN A 430 -15.24 25.90 -27.59
C ASN A 430 -16.48 26.80 -27.43
N PRO A 431 -17.68 26.28 -27.19
CA PRO A 431 -18.84 27.08 -26.82
C PRO A 431 -19.21 27.02 -25.35
N ILE A 432 -18.28 27.23 -24.38
CA ILE A 432 -18.64 27.27 -22.94
C ILE A 432 -17.86 28.34 -22.13
N TYR A 433 -17.30 29.34 -22.73
CA TYR A 433 -16.72 30.47 -21.98
C TYR A 433 -17.11 31.83 -22.51
N ASN A 434 -18.42 32.11 -22.61
CA ASN A 434 -18.94 33.45 -22.83
C ASN A 434 -20.23 33.65 -22.06
N GLU A 435 -20.14 33.71 -20.72
CA GLU A 435 -21.16 34.36 -19.89
C GLU A 435 -20.57 34.68 -18.53
N LEU A 436 -19.84 35.78 -18.45
CA LEU A 436 -19.60 36.58 -17.23
C LEU A 436 -18.99 37.92 -17.67
N SER A 437 -19.82 38.74 -18.35
CA SER A 437 -19.56 40.17 -18.51
C SER A 437 -20.07 40.89 -17.25
N LEU A 438 -19.14 41.49 -16.53
CA LEU A 438 -19.41 42.48 -15.49
C LEU A 438 -19.96 43.77 -16.10
N PRO A 439 -20.96 44.41 -15.53
CA PRO A 439 -21.33 45.77 -15.96
C PRO A 439 -20.46 46.83 -15.31
N GLU A 440 -20.03 47.78 -16.15
CA GLU A 440 -19.30 48.97 -15.81
C GLU A 440 -20.04 49.92 -14.86
N SER A 441 -19.20 50.63 -14.11
CA SER A 441 -19.42 51.75 -13.23
C SER A 441 -20.48 52.79 -13.60
N ALA A 442 -21.26 53.18 -12.61
CA ALA A 442 -21.81 54.54 -12.51
C ALA A 442 -21.51 55.13 -11.11
N SER A 443 -20.80 56.22 -11.15
CA SER A 443 -20.52 57.14 -10.04
C SER A 443 -21.77 57.80 -9.49
N HIS A 444 -21.93 57.91 -8.16
CA HIS A 444 -22.27 59.15 -7.50
C HIS A 444 -22.27 59.01 -5.94
N LYS A 445 -21.43 59.81 -5.35
CA LYS A 445 -21.50 60.69 -4.19
C LYS A 445 -22.37 60.35 -2.94
N GLU A 446 -21.63 60.58 -1.81
CA GLU A 446 -22.03 61.18 -0.55
C GLU A 446 -22.84 60.32 0.43
N ASP A 447 -22.27 60.07 1.54
CA ASP A 447 -22.14 60.74 2.85
C ASP A 447 -22.68 59.92 4.05
N GLN A 448 -21.90 59.99 5.11
CA GLN A 448 -22.28 59.83 6.52
C GLN A 448 -22.52 58.42 7.13
N GLY A 449 -21.54 58.01 7.93
CA GLY A 449 -21.75 58.08 9.38
C GLY A 449 -21.88 56.76 10.12
N PHE A 450 -20.85 56.48 10.92
CA PHE A 450 -20.95 55.90 12.28
C PHE A 450 -21.59 54.52 12.53
N MET A 451 -20.86 53.57 13.00
CA MET A 451 -20.73 53.15 14.41
C MET A 451 -20.13 51.76 14.52
N MET A 452 -19.20 51.69 15.43
CA MET A 452 -18.57 50.47 15.96
C MET A 452 -19.50 49.63 16.85
N SER A 453 -19.11 48.34 16.96
CA SER A 453 -19.02 47.51 18.19
C SER A 453 -19.92 46.29 18.27
N PRO A 454 -19.58 45.31 19.13
CA PRO A 454 -18.35 44.56 19.28
C PRO A 454 -18.57 43.03 19.29
N ALA A 455 -17.46 42.30 19.45
CA ALA A 455 -17.36 40.87 19.67
C ALA A 455 -18.12 40.37 20.90
N VAL A 456 -18.70 39.16 20.84
CA VAL A 456 -18.94 38.30 22.00
C VAL A 456 -18.44 36.88 21.69
N TYR A 457 -17.56 36.42 22.56
CA TYR A 457 -17.19 35.03 22.80
C TYR A 457 -18.35 34.22 23.36
N VAL A 458 -18.59 33.01 22.92
CA VAL A 458 -18.74 31.80 23.76
C VAL A 458 -18.19 30.62 22.97
#